data_6c8e2a913ce6920e50cf8662f54623cf
#
_entry.id   6c8e2a913ce6920e50cf8662f54623cf
#
_cell.length_a   1.000
_cell.length_b   1.000
_cell.length_c   1.000
_cell.angle_alpha   90.00
_cell.angle_beta   90.00
_cell.angle_gamma   90.00
#
_symmetry.space_group_name_H-M   'P 1'
#
loop_
_entity.id
_entity.type
_entity.pdbx_description
1 polymer ?
#
loop_
_entity_poly.entity_id
_entity_poly.type
_entity_poly.pdbx_seq_one_letter_code
_entity_poly.pdbx_strand_id
1 'polypeptide(L)'
;MLSRSGKKIIKPKKELTFAENFFYMCFGKVPQKEIVKAFDVSLILYAEHSFNVSTFTARTITSSLSDIHGAITGAIASLKGPLHGGANEEVMHMMKKIKKPENALKWIN
;
A
#
# COMPACT_ATOMS: atom_id res chain seq x y z
N MET A 1 -6.20 11.45 -0.08
CA MET A 1 -5.09 12.34 0.17
C MET A 1 -5.43 13.79 -0.17
N LEU A 2 -5.64 14.17 -1.45
CA LEU A 2 -5.98 15.55 -1.85
C LEU A 2 -7.23 16.11 -1.15
N SER A 3 -8.31 15.35 -1.06
CA SER A 3 -9.54 15.76 -0.38
C SER A 3 -9.33 16.12 1.10
N ARG A 4 -8.50 15.35 1.82
CA ARG A 4 -8.17 15.63 3.22
C ARG A 4 -7.33 16.90 3.42
N SER A 5 -6.58 17.31 2.40
CA SER A 5 -5.78 18.54 2.42
C SER A 5 -6.51 19.75 1.83
N GLY A 6 -7.82 19.65 1.57
CA GLY A 6 -8.63 20.71 0.99
C GLY A 6 -8.28 21.05 -0.46
N LYS A 7 -7.48 20.21 -1.14
CA LYS A 7 -7.08 20.43 -2.54
C LYS A 7 -8.11 19.84 -3.50
N LYS A 8 -8.23 20.44 -4.67
CA LYS A 8 -9.10 19.96 -5.75
C LYS A 8 -8.68 18.56 -6.18
N ILE A 9 -9.65 17.65 -6.28
CA ILE A 9 -9.42 16.28 -6.78
C ILE A 9 -9.08 16.34 -8.27
N ILE A 10 -7.96 15.72 -8.65
CA ILE A 10 -7.51 15.59 -10.03
C ILE A 10 -8.12 14.31 -10.59
N LYS A 11 -8.87 14.42 -11.70
CA LYS A 11 -9.46 13.26 -12.38
C LYS A 11 -8.41 12.51 -13.21
N PRO A 12 -8.51 11.17 -13.34
CA PRO A 12 -7.60 10.40 -14.18
C PRO A 12 -7.76 10.78 -15.65
N LYS A 13 -6.73 10.53 -16.44
CA LYS A 13 -6.69 10.71 -17.89
C LYS A 13 -6.71 9.34 -18.58
N LYS A 14 -7.46 9.23 -19.68
CA LYS A 14 -7.63 7.95 -20.41
C LYS A 14 -6.34 7.49 -21.09
N GLU A 15 -5.50 8.42 -21.49
CA GLU A 15 -4.24 8.18 -22.19
C GLU A 15 -3.08 7.73 -21.29
N LEU A 16 -3.25 7.82 -19.96
CA LEU A 16 -2.22 7.43 -19.00
C LEU A 16 -2.44 5.99 -18.50
N THR A 17 -1.36 5.28 -18.28
CA THR A 17 -1.38 3.96 -17.61
C THR A 17 -1.85 4.09 -16.15
N PHE A 18 -2.07 2.97 -15.48
CA PHE A 18 -2.49 2.96 -14.08
C PHE A 18 -1.46 3.64 -13.16
N ALA A 19 -0.19 3.29 -13.31
CA ALA A 19 0.90 3.88 -12.51
C ALA A 19 1.08 5.38 -12.79
N GLU A 20 1.02 5.80 -14.05
CA GLU A 20 1.08 7.22 -14.44
C GLU A 20 -0.10 8.01 -13.88
N ASN A 21 -1.33 7.47 -13.97
CA ASN A 21 -2.51 8.08 -13.41
C ASN A 21 -2.42 8.23 -11.90
N PHE A 22 -1.85 7.25 -11.19
CA PHE A 22 -1.63 7.37 -9.75
C PHE A 22 -0.79 8.61 -9.41
N PHE A 23 0.36 8.79 -10.08
CA PHE A 23 1.20 9.97 -9.88
C PHE A 23 0.50 11.26 -10.30
N TYR A 24 -0.16 11.26 -11.45
CA TYR A 24 -0.89 12.42 -11.95
C TYR A 24 -2.00 12.84 -10.97
N MET A 25 -2.79 11.93 -10.46
CA MET A 25 -3.87 12.22 -9.52
C MET A 25 -3.34 12.67 -8.15
N CYS A 26 -2.20 12.16 -7.69
CA CYS A 26 -1.60 12.52 -6.41
C CYS A 26 -0.83 13.84 -6.44
N PHE A 27 -0.11 14.10 -7.50
CA PHE A 27 0.89 15.17 -7.58
C PHE A 27 0.69 16.16 -8.72
N GLY A 28 -0.31 15.95 -9.60
CA GLY A 28 -0.60 16.80 -10.76
C GLY A 28 0.35 16.61 -11.95
N LYS A 29 1.32 15.70 -11.84
CA LYS A 29 2.31 15.43 -12.90
C LYS A 29 2.74 13.97 -12.89
N VAL A 30 3.17 13.49 -14.06
CA VAL A 30 3.78 12.16 -14.22
C VAL A 30 5.30 12.33 -14.06
N PRO A 31 5.98 11.52 -13.23
CA PRO A 31 7.44 11.59 -13.07
C PRO A 31 8.16 10.92 -14.26
N GLN A 32 9.50 10.82 -14.17
CA GLN A 32 10.33 10.14 -15.15
C GLN A 32 9.91 8.67 -15.31
N LYS A 33 10.15 8.10 -16.49
CA LYS A 33 9.74 6.72 -16.84
C LYS A 33 10.26 5.66 -15.88
N GLU A 34 11.48 5.83 -15.39
CA GLU A 34 12.13 4.92 -14.45
C GLU A 34 11.36 4.85 -13.12
N ILE A 35 10.88 5.99 -12.63
CA ILE A 35 10.08 6.08 -11.40
C ILE A 35 8.71 5.43 -11.61
N VAL A 36 8.07 5.70 -12.75
CA VAL A 36 6.79 5.07 -13.11
C VAL A 36 6.95 3.56 -13.18
N LYS A 37 7.99 3.06 -13.85
CA LYS A 37 8.28 1.63 -13.99
C LYS A 37 8.58 0.98 -12.63
N ALA A 38 9.38 1.60 -11.80
CA ALA A 38 9.67 1.09 -10.45
C ALA A 38 8.39 0.98 -9.60
N PHE A 39 7.53 1.98 -9.67
CA PHE A 39 6.24 1.97 -8.98
C PHE A 39 5.31 0.88 -9.53
N ASP A 40 5.22 0.73 -10.85
CA ASP A 40 4.38 -0.29 -11.49
C ASP A 40 4.82 -1.71 -11.09
N VAL A 41 6.14 -1.98 -11.10
CA VAL A 41 6.70 -3.23 -10.59
C VAL A 41 6.37 -3.44 -9.11
N SER A 42 6.45 -2.39 -8.28
CA SER A 42 6.08 -2.49 -6.86
C SER A 42 4.62 -2.85 -6.67
N LEU A 43 3.72 -2.32 -7.50
CA LEU A 43 2.29 -2.65 -7.45
C LEU A 43 2.04 -4.13 -7.82
N ILE A 44 2.77 -4.66 -8.82
CA ILE A 44 2.69 -6.07 -9.21
C ILE A 44 3.12 -6.96 -8.02
N LEU A 45 4.23 -6.63 -7.38
CA LEU A 45 4.74 -7.37 -6.22
C LEU A 45 3.79 -7.31 -5.02
N TYR A 46 3.10 -6.20 -4.83
CA TYR A 46 2.09 -6.05 -3.77
C TYR A 46 0.75 -6.74 -4.08
N ALA A 47 0.45 -6.97 -5.35
CA ALA A 47 -0.82 -7.59 -5.75
C ALA A 47 -0.90 -9.07 -5.37
N GLU A 48 0.25 -9.74 -5.26
CA GLU A 48 0.36 -11.14 -4.83
C GLU A 48 0.94 -11.22 -3.43
N HIS A 49 0.28 -11.95 -2.55
CA HIS A 49 0.75 -12.21 -1.18
C HIS A 49 0.21 -13.55 -0.69
N SER A 50 0.97 -14.63 -0.96
CA SER A 50 0.56 -16.02 -0.74
C SER A 50 0.03 -16.32 0.65
N PHE A 51 0.60 -15.71 1.69
CA PHE A 51 0.29 -15.96 3.10
C PHE A 51 -0.19 -14.71 3.83
N ASN A 52 -1.14 -14.01 3.25
CA ASN A 52 -1.76 -12.86 3.91
C ASN A 52 -2.54 -13.29 5.16
N VAL A 53 -2.15 -12.75 6.32
CA VAL A 53 -2.74 -13.13 7.62
C VAL A 53 -4.23 -12.81 7.70
N SER A 54 -4.66 -11.69 7.14
CA SER A 54 -6.09 -11.35 7.09
C SER A 54 -6.89 -12.32 6.24
N THR A 55 -6.36 -12.74 5.09
CA THR A 55 -6.98 -13.74 4.23
C THR A 55 -7.07 -15.09 4.95
N PHE A 56 -6.01 -15.51 5.61
CA PHE A 56 -6.00 -16.75 6.41
C PHE A 56 -7.05 -16.70 7.51
N THR A 57 -7.13 -15.60 8.26
CA THR A 57 -8.13 -15.38 9.31
C THR A 57 -9.56 -15.46 8.75
N ALA A 58 -9.84 -14.75 7.64
CA ALA A 58 -11.16 -14.80 7.01
C ALA A 58 -11.54 -16.21 6.56
N ARG A 59 -10.62 -16.93 5.92
CA ARG A 59 -10.83 -18.32 5.47
C ARG A 59 -11.11 -19.26 6.63
N THR A 60 -10.36 -19.12 7.73
CA THR A 60 -10.56 -19.94 8.93
C THR A 60 -11.95 -19.74 9.53
N ILE A 61 -12.38 -18.48 9.67
CA ILE A 61 -13.72 -18.17 10.19
C ILE A 61 -14.80 -18.70 9.24
N THR A 62 -14.65 -18.45 7.93
CA THR A 62 -15.60 -18.93 6.91
C THR A 62 -15.71 -20.46 6.90
N SER A 63 -14.62 -21.19 7.14
CA SER A 63 -14.60 -22.65 7.16
C SER A 63 -15.48 -23.27 8.27
N SER A 64 -15.81 -22.49 9.28
CA SER A 64 -16.75 -22.88 10.34
C SER A 64 -18.23 -22.59 10.00
N LEU A 65 -18.53 -22.23 8.75
CA LEU A 65 -19.85 -21.81 8.28
C LEU A 65 -20.37 -20.51 8.95
N SER A 66 -19.47 -19.70 9.48
CA SER A 66 -19.80 -18.36 9.96
C SER A 66 -20.18 -17.44 8.80
N ASP A 67 -20.89 -16.36 9.11
CA ASP A 67 -21.31 -15.37 8.11
C ASP A 67 -20.15 -14.47 7.64
N ILE A 68 -20.41 -13.72 6.57
CA ILE A 68 -19.43 -12.81 5.97
C ILE A 68 -19.02 -11.70 6.94
N HIS A 69 -19.92 -11.21 7.81
CA HIS A 69 -19.62 -10.16 8.77
C HIS A 69 -18.60 -10.62 9.80
N GLY A 70 -18.73 -11.84 10.31
CA GLY A 70 -17.76 -12.47 11.19
C GLY A 70 -16.39 -12.63 10.52
N ALA A 71 -16.37 -13.14 9.27
CA ALA A 71 -15.15 -13.33 8.51
C ALA A 71 -14.41 -12.01 8.25
N ILE A 72 -15.10 -10.97 7.79
CA ILE A 72 -14.52 -9.65 7.51
C ILE A 72 -14.08 -8.95 8.80
N THR A 73 -14.86 -9.04 9.88
CA THR A 73 -14.48 -8.48 11.18
C THR A 73 -13.17 -9.10 11.69
N GLY A 74 -13.03 -10.41 11.60
CA GLY A 74 -11.79 -11.10 11.97
C GLY A 74 -10.60 -10.70 11.09
N ALA A 75 -10.80 -10.57 9.78
CA ALA A 75 -9.79 -10.10 8.85
C ALA A 75 -9.30 -8.67 9.17
N ILE A 76 -10.23 -7.76 9.47
CA ILE A 76 -9.91 -6.37 9.87
C ILE A 76 -9.17 -6.35 11.21
N ALA A 77 -9.61 -7.15 12.18
CA ALA A 77 -8.95 -7.25 13.47
C ALA A 77 -7.49 -7.74 13.32
N SER A 78 -7.26 -8.74 12.45
CA SER A 78 -5.92 -9.22 12.10
C SER A 78 -5.09 -8.12 11.41
N LEU A 79 -5.68 -7.39 10.45
CA LEU A 79 -5.02 -6.32 9.73
C LEU A 79 -4.57 -5.17 10.65
N LYS A 80 -5.29 -4.91 11.74
CA LYS A 80 -4.94 -3.88 12.71
C LYS A 80 -3.64 -4.17 13.47
N GLY A 81 -3.17 -5.42 13.48
CA GLY A 81 -1.96 -5.81 14.20
C GLY A 81 -0.69 -5.10 13.69
N PRO A 82 0.22 -4.70 14.59
CA PRO A 82 1.44 -3.97 14.22
C PRO A 82 2.39 -4.77 13.33
N LEU A 83 2.38 -6.09 13.44
CA LEU A 83 3.19 -6.98 12.59
C LEU A 83 2.55 -7.30 11.23
N HIS A 84 1.37 -6.76 10.94
CA HIS A 84 0.66 -6.98 9.68
C HIS A 84 0.35 -5.65 8.99
N GLY A 85 -0.79 -5.04 9.22
CA GLY A 85 -1.14 -3.75 8.61
C GLY A 85 -0.28 -2.57 9.10
N GLY A 86 0.26 -2.66 10.31
CA GLY A 86 1.21 -1.67 10.86
C GLY A 86 2.60 -1.68 10.21
N ALA A 87 2.96 -2.74 9.47
CA ALA A 87 4.29 -2.84 8.85
C ALA A 87 4.61 -1.69 7.90
N ASN A 88 3.63 -1.22 7.13
CA ASN A 88 3.82 -0.08 6.22
C ASN A 88 4.06 1.24 6.96
N GLU A 89 3.48 1.42 8.14
CA GLU A 89 3.72 2.59 8.99
C GLU A 89 5.16 2.58 9.50
N GLU A 90 5.66 1.44 9.94
CA GLU A 90 7.05 1.28 10.38
C GLU A 90 8.05 1.55 9.25
N VAL A 91 7.76 1.08 8.03
CA VAL A 91 8.57 1.43 6.84
C VAL A 91 8.60 2.95 6.62
N MET A 92 7.48 3.64 6.79
CA MET A 92 7.45 5.11 6.67
C MET A 92 8.27 5.81 7.77
N HIS A 93 8.25 5.28 9.00
CA HIS A 93 9.09 5.78 10.08
C HIS A 93 10.58 5.56 9.78
N MET A 94 10.93 4.38 9.28
CA MET A 94 12.28 4.05 8.82
C MET A 94 12.76 5.02 7.73
N MET A 95 11.97 5.24 6.68
CA MET A 95 12.31 6.16 5.59
C MET A 95 12.52 7.60 6.07
N LYS A 96 11.70 8.06 7.03
CA LYS A 96 11.88 9.38 7.65
C LYS A 96 13.18 9.51 8.44
N LYS A 97 13.68 8.42 9.03
CA LYS A 97 14.98 8.39 9.75
C LYS A 97 16.15 8.37 8.77
N ILE A 98 16.08 7.58 7.71
CA ILE A 98 17.12 7.46 6.67
C ILE A 98 17.31 8.79 5.93
N LYS A 99 16.24 9.48 5.58
CA LYS A 99 16.17 10.78 4.88
C LYS A 99 16.76 10.81 3.48
N LYS A 100 17.93 10.19 3.24
CA LYS A 100 18.65 10.18 1.97
C LYS A 100 19.14 8.77 1.63
N PRO A 101 19.16 8.37 0.35
CA PRO A 101 19.62 7.04 -0.07
C PRO A 101 21.02 6.67 0.44
N GLU A 102 21.93 7.65 0.50
CA GLU A 102 23.31 7.46 0.95
C GLU A 102 23.41 6.99 2.42
N ASN A 103 22.39 7.26 3.22
CA ASN A 103 22.34 6.85 4.63
C ASN A 103 21.77 5.44 4.81
N ALA A 104 21.22 4.82 3.75
CA ALA A 104 20.54 3.52 3.87
C ALA A 104 21.47 2.42 4.39
N LEU A 105 22.69 2.33 3.85
CA LEU A 105 23.68 1.35 4.28
C LEU A 105 24.10 1.50 5.76
N LYS A 106 24.22 2.74 6.24
CA LYS A 106 24.53 3.03 7.66
C LYS A 106 23.38 2.66 8.59
N TRP A 107 22.17 2.62 8.08
CA TRP A 107 21.00 2.30 8.88
C TRP A 107 20.75 0.78 8.97
N ILE A 108 21.20 0.01 7.97
CA ILE A 108 21.06 -1.45 7.92
C ILE A 108 22.15 -2.15 8.76
N ASN A 109 23.34 -1.55 8.87
CA ASN A 109 24.47 -2.04 9.67
C ASN A 109 24.39 -1.52 11.12
#